data_17f8a93850a16fbc0cf7c3833ae8b0f6
#
_entry.id   17f8a93850a16fbc0cf7c3833ae8b0f6
#
_cell.length_a   1.000
_cell.length_b   1.000
_cell.length_c   1.000
_cell.angle_alpha   90.00
_cell.angle_beta   90.00
_cell.angle_gamma   90.00
#
_symmetry.space_group_name_H-M   'P 1'
#
loop_
_entity.id
_entity.type
_entity.pdbx_description
1 polymer ?
#
loop_
_entity_poly.entity_id
_entity_poly.type
_entity_poly.pdbx_seq_one_letter_code
_entity_poly.pdbx_strand_id
1 'polypeptide(L)' 'MRGDRVEIVVDTGDGAKTYEVIATRAGRRIEVSTVRGVVEVNEVTRTGTLVRTARFMASRVIALVEHPADTSAVG' A
#
# COMPACT_ATOMS: atom_id res chain seq x y z
N MET A 1 -9.18 -1.43 -16.21
CA MET A 1 -8.52 -0.51 -15.30
C MET A 1 -8.33 -1.16 -13.94
N ARG A 2 -7.17 -1.03 -13.36
CA ARG A 2 -6.89 -1.60 -12.06
C ARG A 2 -6.73 -0.51 -11.03
N GLY A 3 -6.94 -0.83 -9.76
CA GLY A 3 -6.63 0.08 -8.70
C GLY A 3 -5.15 0.05 -8.39
N ASP A 4 -4.73 0.80 -7.39
CA ASP A 4 -3.35 0.86 -6.98
C ASP A 4 -2.91 -0.43 -6.28
N ARG A 5 -1.62 -0.63 -6.20
CA ARG A 5 -1.03 -1.78 -5.52
C ARG A 5 0.23 -1.33 -4.79
N VAL A 6 0.47 -1.84 -3.60
CA VAL A 6 1.67 -1.54 -2.84
C VAL A 6 2.28 -2.85 -2.35
N GLU A 7 3.58 -2.99 -2.52
CA GLU A 7 4.31 -4.14 -2.00
C GLU A 7 5.18 -3.68 -0.85
N ILE A 8 5.16 -4.41 0.26
CA ILE A 8 5.95 -4.07 1.43
C ILE A 8 6.75 -5.28 1.85
N VAL A 9 8.04 -5.12 1.98
CA VAL A 9 8.93 -6.18 2.44
C VAL A 9 9.25 -5.92 3.89
N VAL A 10 8.98 -6.88 4.73
CA VAL A 10 9.13 -6.74 6.18
C VAL A 10 10.14 -7.74 6.72
N ASP A 11 10.96 -7.28 7.64
CA ASP A 11 11.93 -8.14 8.33
C ASP A 11 11.17 -8.95 9.38
N THR A 12 11.27 -10.27 9.32
CA THR A 12 10.58 -11.15 10.24
C THR A 12 11.50 -11.68 11.34
N GLY A 13 12.75 -11.21 11.38
CA GLY A 13 13.70 -11.66 12.38
C GLY A 13 14.63 -12.73 11.85
N ASP A 14 14.15 -13.69 11.08
CA ASP A 14 14.96 -14.73 10.48
C ASP A 14 14.83 -14.75 8.97
N GLY A 15 14.37 -13.68 8.41
CA GLY A 15 14.21 -13.56 6.95
C GLY A 15 13.39 -12.34 6.61
N ALA A 16 12.75 -12.38 5.46
CA ALA A 16 11.90 -11.29 5.00
C ALA A 16 10.63 -11.85 4.40
N LYS A 17 9.55 -11.11 4.50
CA LYS A 17 8.28 -11.50 3.93
C LYS A 17 7.71 -10.32 3.16
N THR A 18 7.17 -10.60 2.00
CA THR A 18 6.55 -9.57 1.18
C THR A 18 5.03 -9.62 1.35
N TYR A 19 4.46 -8.48 1.65
CA TYR A 19 3.02 -8.34 1.73
C TYR A 19 2.60 -7.46 0.56
N GLU A 20 1.46 -7.77 -0.02
CA GLU A 20 0.94 -6.98 -1.12
C GLU A 20 -0.44 -6.48 -0.75
N VAL A 21 -0.65 -5.18 -0.87
CA VAL A 21 -1.95 -4.57 -0.62
C VAL A 21 -2.46 -4.08 -1.97
N ILE A 22 -3.53 -4.69 -2.45
CA ILE A 22 -4.08 -4.39 -3.75
C ILE A 22 -5.47 -3.79 -3.56
N ALA A 23 -5.76 -2.73 -4.28
CA ALA A 23 -7.08 -2.14 -4.24
C ALA A 23 -8.10 -3.18 -4.72
N THR A 24 -9.17 -3.33 -3.96
CA THR A 24 -10.15 -4.37 -4.24
C THR A 24 -11.11 -4.03 -5.36
N ARG A 25 -11.10 -2.80 -5.83
CA ARG A 25 -11.92 -2.38 -6.95
C ARG A 25 -11.19 -1.33 -7.76
N ALA A 26 -11.51 -1.25 -9.03
CA ALA A 26 -10.93 -0.23 -9.90
C ALA A 26 -11.36 1.16 -9.39
N GLY A 27 -10.52 2.11 -9.56
CA GLY A 27 -10.81 3.47 -9.14
C GLY A 27 -10.42 3.77 -7.70
N ARG A 28 -10.09 2.78 -6.91
CA ARG A 28 -9.63 3.00 -5.55
C ARG A 28 -8.14 3.25 -5.52
N ARG A 29 -7.71 4.01 -4.53
CA ARG A 29 -6.30 4.35 -4.37
C ARG A 29 -5.75 3.68 -3.12
N ILE A 30 -4.45 3.45 -3.11
CA ILE A 30 -3.74 3.03 -1.92
C ILE A 30 -2.85 4.20 -1.53
N GLU A 31 -3.06 4.71 -0.34
CA GLU A 31 -2.27 5.83 0.19
C GLU A 31 -1.40 5.34 1.33
N VAL A 32 -0.14 5.71 1.31
CA VAL A 32 0.80 5.28 2.33
C VAL A 32 1.22 6.49 3.16
N SER A 33 1.21 6.33 4.46
CA SER A 33 1.70 7.37 5.35
C SER A 33 2.50 6.75 6.48
N THR A 34 3.38 7.51 7.09
CA THR A 34 4.14 7.05 8.25
C THR A 34 3.87 8.00 9.39
N VAL A 35 3.37 7.45 10.48
CA VAL A 35 3.05 8.26 11.65
C VAL A 35 3.58 7.54 12.88
N ARG A 36 4.44 8.23 13.64
CA ARG A 36 4.96 7.69 14.90
C ARG A 36 5.50 6.27 14.82
N GLY A 37 6.32 6.02 13.83
CA GLY A 37 6.93 4.71 13.71
C GLY A 37 6.02 3.62 13.15
N VAL A 38 4.87 3.98 12.62
CA VAL A 38 3.94 3.04 12.01
C VAL A 38 3.73 3.44 10.56
N VAL A 39 3.89 2.48 9.66
CA VAL A 39 3.59 2.68 8.25
C VAL A 39 2.15 2.21 8.05
N GLU A 40 1.30 3.12 7.58
CA GLU A 40 -0.10 2.79 7.32
C GLU A 40 -0.32 2.74 5.82
N VAL A 41 -0.96 1.69 5.37
CA VAL A 41 -1.30 1.51 3.96
C VAL A 41 -2.82 1.49 3.90
N ASN A 42 -3.39 2.52 3.33
CA ASN A 42 -4.83 2.74 3.34
C ASN A 42 -5.44 2.59 1.96
N GLU A 43 -6.46 1.78 1.87
CA GLU A 43 -7.23 1.71 0.64
C GLU A 43 -8.39 2.70 0.79
N VAL A 44 -8.49 3.65 -0.12
CA VAL A 44 -9.54 4.66 -0.08
C VAL A 44 -10.33 4.68 -1.38
N THR A 45 -11.58 5.08 -1.28
CA THR A 45 -12.44 5.20 -2.43
C THR A 45 -12.05 6.44 -3.20
N ARG A 46 -12.66 6.62 -4.37
CA ARG A 46 -12.41 7.78 -5.19
C ARG A 46 -12.71 9.08 -4.44
N THR A 47 -13.64 9.08 -3.52
CA THR A 47 -14.00 10.28 -2.78
C THR A 47 -13.23 10.40 -1.47
N GLY A 48 -12.30 9.50 -1.21
CA GLY A 48 -11.47 9.59 0.00
C GLY A 48 -11.96 8.83 1.21
N THR A 49 -12.98 8.01 1.07
CA THR A 49 -13.49 7.24 2.21
C THR A 49 -12.60 6.03 2.45
N LEU A 50 -12.17 5.84 3.68
CA LEU A 50 -11.31 4.72 4.04
C LEU A 50 -12.07 3.40 3.96
N VAL A 51 -11.50 2.44 3.27
CA VAL A 51 -12.07 1.11 3.12
C VAL A 51 -11.38 0.13 4.06
N ARG A 52 -10.07 0.13 4.09
CA ARG A 52 -9.30 -0.72 5.00
C ARG A 52 -7.90 -0.16 5.17
N THR A 53 -7.27 -0.55 6.26
CA THR A 53 -5.92 -0.09 6.60
C THR A 53 -5.07 -1.28 6.99
N ALA A 54 -3.85 -1.32 6.51
CA ALA A 54 -2.85 -2.24 6.99
C ALA A 54 -1.78 -1.42 7.70
N ARG A 55 -1.29 -1.90 8.83
CA ARG A 55 -0.26 -1.18 9.58
C ARG A 55 0.94 -2.07 9.79
N PHE A 56 2.12 -1.47 9.67
CA PHE A 56 3.37 -2.18 9.83
C PHE A 56 4.29 -1.34 10.71
N MET A 57 5.17 -1.97 11.48
CA MET A 57 6.13 -1.23 12.27
C MET A 57 7.18 -0.70 11.31
N ALA A 58 7.40 0.60 11.29
CA ALA A 58 8.33 1.22 10.35
C ALA A 58 9.73 0.65 10.50
N SER A 59 10.13 0.29 11.73
CA SER A 59 11.45 -0.26 11.97
C SER A 59 11.65 -1.65 11.36
N ARG A 60 10.57 -2.30 10.95
CA ARG A 60 10.65 -3.61 10.36
C ARG A 60 10.48 -3.57 8.84
N VAL A 61 10.14 -2.43 8.29
CA VAL A 61 9.92 -2.32 6.84
C VAL A 61 11.28 -2.15 6.17
N ILE A 62 11.62 -3.08 5.29
CA ILE A 62 12.87 -3.06 4.55
C ILE A 62 12.70 -2.27 3.27
N ALA A 63 11.58 -2.46 2.61
CA ALA A 63 11.32 -1.80 1.33
C ALA A 63 9.83 -1.65 1.10
N LEU A 64 9.45 -0.65 0.36
CA LEU A 64 8.07 -0.41 0.02
C LEU A 64 8.03 0.10 -1.41
N VAL A 65 7.23 -0.53 -2.24
CA VAL A 65 7.10 -0.16 -3.65
C VAL A 65 5.65 0.14 -3.96
N GLU A 66 5.39 1.32 -4.47
CA GLU A 66 4.04 1.72 -4.83
C GLU A 66 3.86 1.54 -6.34
N HIS A 67 2.76 0.91 -6.71
CA HIS A 67 2.39 0.73 -8.11
C HIS A 67 1.06 1.44 -8.33
N PRO A 68 1.08 2.68 -8.77
CA PRO A 68 -0.16 3.41 -9.00
C PRO A 68 -0.96 2.76 -10.11
N ALA A 69 -2.25 2.96 -10.10
CA ALA A 69 -3.10 2.44 -11.14
C ALA A 69 -2.65 2.98 -12.48
N ASP A 70 -2.74 2.16 -13.48
CA ASP A 70 -2.35 2.58 -14.81
C ASP A 70 -3.43 3.45 -15.43
N THR A 71 -3.29 4.74 -15.23
CA THR A 71 -4.26 5.65 -15.79
C THR A 71 -3.61 6.39 -16.91
N SER A 72 -2.35 6.15 -17.12
CA SER A 72 -1.68 6.92 -18.07
C SER A 72 -1.72 6.32 -19.38
N ALA A 73 -2.47 5.40 -19.49
CA ALA A 73 -2.61 4.72 -20.71
C ALA A 73 -2.79 5.66 -21.77
N VAL A 74 -3.02 6.74 -21.47
CA VAL A 74 -3.11 7.70 -22.36
C VAL A 74 -1.88 7.83 -23.06
N GLY A 75 -1.04 7.50 -22.52
CA GLY A 75 0.24 7.69 -23.08
C GLY A 75 0.40 7.27 -24.33
#